data_6ca6dcb50197c20df02b00cd3dc361f1
#
_entry.id   6ca6dcb50197c20df02b00cd3dc361f1
#
_cell.length_a   1.000
_cell.length_b   1.000
_cell.length_c   1.000
_cell.angle_alpha   90.00
_cell.angle_beta   90.00
_cell.angle_gamma   90.00
#
_symmetry.space_group_name_H-M   'P 1'
#
loop_
_entity.id
_entity.type
_entity.pdbx_description
1 polymer ?
#
loop_
_entity_poly.entity_id
_entity_poly.type
_entity_poly.pdbx_seq_one_letter_code
_entity_poly.pdbx_strand_id
1 'polypeptide(L)'
;MLEVQIDAPASESVRTALIFDPIYHDTDALLERIPEGLLPYTELNAIGELIQRRISASESLQRYARDLWEATRDPQRFGIRVDGVDMKRLILAGASPRAMSMLLRAARVTAWLQDREYLIPEDLQSVFQESIGHRVFFTPVYEMRRSEIIRAFLPEVLTRIAAP
;
A
#
# COMPACT_ATOMS: atom_id res chain seq x y z
N MET A 1 6.24 4.30 3.00
CA MET A 1 5.91 3.27 4.01
C MET A 1 4.63 2.59 3.52
N LEU A 2 4.65 1.29 3.44
CA LEU A 2 3.48 0.46 3.11
C LEU A 2 2.78 0.07 4.41
N GLU A 3 1.46 -0.07 4.38
CA GLU A 3 0.70 -0.69 5.46
C GLU A 3 0.75 -2.21 5.28
N VAL A 4 1.20 -2.90 6.30
CA VAL A 4 1.18 -4.37 6.36
C VAL A 4 0.24 -4.77 7.49
N GLN A 5 -0.85 -5.44 7.14
CA GLN A 5 -1.76 -6.01 8.12
C GLN A 5 -1.23 -7.37 8.54
N ILE A 6 -0.98 -7.53 9.83
CA ILE A 6 -0.56 -8.80 10.40
C ILE A 6 -1.76 -9.36 11.18
N ASP A 7 -2.25 -10.49 10.72
CA ASP A 7 -3.32 -11.19 11.44
C ASP A 7 -2.79 -11.73 12.78
N ALA A 8 -3.70 -11.91 13.72
CA ALA A 8 -3.35 -12.53 14.98
C ALA A 8 -2.73 -13.92 14.73
N PRO A 9 -1.72 -14.35 15.52
CA PRO A 9 -1.07 -15.66 15.34
C PRO A 9 -2.11 -16.77 15.27
N ALA A 10 -2.03 -17.57 14.21
CA ALA A 10 -3.05 -18.56 13.90
C ALA A 10 -3.15 -19.67 14.94
N SER A 11 -2.04 -20.08 15.58
CA SER A 11 -2.02 -21.19 16.52
C SER A 11 -1.86 -20.75 17.98
N GLU A 12 -2.49 -21.49 18.87
CA GLU A 12 -2.38 -21.29 20.31
C GLU A 12 -0.93 -21.46 20.81
N SER A 13 -0.20 -22.40 20.22
CA SER A 13 1.21 -22.64 20.56
C SER A 13 2.09 -21.42 20.26
N VAL A 14 1.88 -20.76 19.12
CA VAL A 14 2.62 -19.55 18.77
C VAL A 14 2.26 -18.39 19.71
N ARG A 15 0.98 -18.22 20.03
CA ARG A 15 0.55 -17.20 21.01
C ARG A 15 1.15 -17.45 22.39
N THR A 16 1.14 -18.69 22.84
CA THR A 16 1.74 -19.08 24.13
C THR A 16 3.24 -18.79 24.13
N ALA A 17 3.95 -19.16 23.08
CA ALA A 17 5.39 -18.88 22.97
C ALA A 17 5.68 -17.37 23.00
N LEU A 18 4.93 -16.56 22.22
CA LEU A 18 5.11 -15.10 22.20
C LEU A 18 4.88 -14.42 23.55
N ILE A 19 4.01 -15.00 24.39
CA ILE A 19 3.68 -14.41 25.70
C ILE A 19 4.62 -14.90 26.79
N PHE A 20 5.00 -16.18 26.79
CA PHE A 20 5.64 -16.82 27.92
C PHE A 20 7.11 -17.22 27.71
N ASP A 21 7.59 -17.28 26.44
CA ASP A 21 8.99 -17.58 26.18
C ASP A 21 9.82 -16.28 26.25
N PRO A 22 10.75 -16.17 27.22
CA PRO A 22 11.55 -14.97 27.44
C PRO A 22 12.35 -14.53 26.21
N ILE A 23 12.66 -15.44 25.29
CA ILE A 23 13.44 -15.10 24.10
C ILE A 23 12.74 -14.12 23.18
N TYR A 24 11.41 -14.14 23.12
CA TYR A 24 10.62 -13.19 22.32
C TYR A 24 10.52 -11.80 22.96
N HIS A 25 10.98 -11.67 24.21
CA HIS A 25 11.02 -10.41 24.95
C HIS A 25 12.43 -9.79 24.94
N ASP A 26 13.42 -10.55 24.47
CA ASP A 26 14.82 -10.13 24.36
C ASP A 26 15.17 -9.90 22.88
N THR A 27 15.15 -8.63 22.47
CA THR A 27 15.43 -8.24 21.09
C THR A 27 16.87 -8.56 20.68
N ASP A 28 17.83 -8.44 21.61
CA ASP A 28 19.24 -8.68 21.31
C ASP A 28 19.48 -10.17 21.07
N ALA A 29 18.90 -11.04 21.92
CA ALA A 29 18.95 -12.49 21.72
C ALA A 29 18.25 -12.95 20.43
N LEU A 30 17.20 -12.25 19.98
CA LEU A 30 16.58 -12.53 18.68
C LEU A 30 17.47 -12.09 17.52
N LEU A 31 18.14 -10.93 17.63
CA LEU A 31 19.06 -10.43 16.61
C LEU A 31 20.25 -11.35 16.41
N GLU A 32 20.82 -11.94 17.49
CA GLU A 32 21.91 -12.90 17.41
C GLU A 32 21.57 -14.16 16.58
N ARG A 33 20.29 -14.49 16.44
CA ARG A 33 19.83 -15.63 15.62
C ARG A 33 19.75 -15.32 14.13
N ILE A 34 19.82 -14.04 13.75
CA ILE A 34 19.80 -13.63 12.36
C ILE A 34 21.23 -13.72 11.82
N PRO A 35 21.47 -14.49 10.75
CA PRO A 35 22.80 -14.56 10.15
C PRO A 35 23.29 -13.17 9.74
N GLU A 36 24.52 -12.84 10.09
CA GLU A 36 25.15 -11.61 9.62
C GLU A 36 25.20 -11.57 8.08
N GLY A 37 24.98 -10.39 7.51
CA GLY A 37 25.08 -10.19 6.06
C GLY A 37 23.91 -10.77 5.26
N LEU A 38 22.80 -11.14 5.91
CA LEU A 38 21.60 -11.62 5.21
C LEU A 38 21.08 -10.63 4.16
N LEU A 39 21.20 -9.34 4.46
CA LEU A 39 20.89 -8.25 3.52
C LEU A 39 21.99 -7.20 3.57
N PRO A 40 22.55 -6.78 2.40
CA PRO A 40 23.50 -5.67 2.32
C PRO A 40 22.76 -4.33 2.54
N TYR A 41 22.26 -4.10 3.75
CA TYR A 41 21.41 -2.95 4.07
C TYR A 41 22.06 -1.61 3.74
N THR A 42 23.39 -1.53 3.76
CA THR A 42 24.14 -0.33 3.36
C THR A 42 23.97 0.01 1.88
N GLU A 43 23.66 -0.97 1.04
CA GLU A 43 23.47 -0.79 -0.40
C GLU A 43 22.00 -0.57 -0.76
N LEU A 44 21.04 -0.86 0.14
CA LEU A 44 19.61 -0.76 -0.16
C LEU A 44 19.18 0.62 -0.64
N ASN A 45 19.78 1.69 -0.11
CA ASN A 45 19.46 3.05 -0.54
C ASN A 45 19.92 3.29 -1.98
N ALA A 46 21.13 2.86 -2.33
CA ALA A 46 21.68 3.00 -3.69
C ALA A 46 20.87 2.16 -4.70
N ILE A 47 20.53 0.92 -4.33
CA ILE A 47 19.67 0.05 -5.14
C ILE A 47 18.31 0.71 -5.32
N GLY A 48 17.70 1.21 -4.25
CA GLY A 48 16.42 1.91 -4.30
C GLY A 48 16.45 3.12 -5.24
N GLU A 49 17.52 3.93 -5.22
CA GLU A 49 17.69 5.06 -6.15
C GLU A 49 17.84 4.62 -7.61
N LEU A 50 18.60 3.56 -7.86
CA LEU A 50 18.75 2.98 -9.19
C LEU A 50 17.42 2.52 -9.76
N ILE A 51 16.61 1.78 -8.99
CA ILE A 51 15.27 1.34 -9.38
C ILE A 51 14.41 2.55 -9.76
N GLN A 52 14.41 3.62 -8.92
CA GLN A 52 13.60 4.80 -9.19
C GLN A 52 14.00 5.55 -10.47
N ARG A 53 15.26 5.48 -10.86
CA ARG A 53 15.77 6.14 -12.08
C ARG A 53 15.59 5.28 -13.33
N ARG A 54 15.71 3.95 -13.20
CA ARG A 54 15.74 3.03 -14.33
C ARG A 54 14.33 2.66 -14.81
N ILE A 55 13.39 2.47 -13.89
CA ILE A 55 12.03 2.05 -14.24
C ILE A 55 11.22 3.23 -14.76
N SER A 56 10.84 3.18 -16.03
CA SER A 56 10.08 4.23 -16.71
C SER A 56 8.56 4.06 -16.55
N ALA A 57 7.82 5.16 -16.73
CA ALA A 57 6.35 5.17 -16.76
C ALA A 57 5.89 5.86 -18.05
N SER A 58 5.05 5.21 -18.84
CA SER A 58 4.45 5.79 -20.04
C SER A 58 3.50 6.95 -19.67
N GLU A 59 3.21 7.84 -20.62
CA GLU A 59 2.25 8.92 -20.39
C GLU A 59 0.84 8.40 -20.08
N SER A 60 0.43 7.28 -20.70
CA SER A 60 -0.85 6.64 -20.41
C SER A 60 -0.91 6.15 -18.97
N LEU A 61 0.16 5.53 -18.47
CA LEU A 61 0.24 5.08 -17.08
C LEU A 61 0.28 6.25 -16.08
N GLN A 62 0.94 7.36 -16.45
CA GLN A 62 0.94 8.57 -15.63
C GLN A 62 -0.46 9.19 -15.54
N ARG A 63 -1.26 9.14 -16.61
CA ARG A 63 -2.68 9.54 -16.58
C ARG A 63 -3.48 8.62 -15.68
N TYR A 64 -3.35 7.31 -15.84
CA TYR A 64 -3.99 6.33 -15.00
C TYR A 64 -3.70 6.55 -13.50
N ALA A 65 -2.44 6.77 -13.15
CA ALA A 65 -2.07 7.08 -11.76
C ALA A 65 -2.71 8.37 -11.23
N ARG A 66 -2.86 9.41 -12.09
CA ARG A 66 -3.56 10.64 -11.71
C ARG A 66 -5.05 10.41 -11.52
N ASP A 67 -5.68 9.62 -12.38
CA ASP A 67 -7.10 9.30 -12.27
C ASP A 67 -7.38 8.49 -11.00
N LEU A 68 -6.53 7.52 -10.66
CA LEU A 68 -6.58 6.81 -9.38
C LEU A 68 -6.47 7.78 -8.20
N TRP A 69 -5.56 8.74 -8.27
CA TRP A 69 -5.41 9.75 -7.23
C TRP A 69 -6.65 10.62 -7.08
N GLU A 70 -7.15 11.19 -8.17
CA GLU A 70 -8.36 12.02 -8.16
C GLU A 70 -9.56 11.25 -7.64
N ALA A 71 -9.69 9.96 -7.99
CA ALA A 71 -10.76 9.09 -7.53
C ALA A 71 -10.76 8.90 -6.01
N THR A 72 -9.59 8.94 -5.36
CA THR A 72 -9.53 8.92 -3.87
C THR A 72 -10.01 10.22 -3.23
N ARG A 73 -10.07 11.32 -3.98
CA ARG A 73 -10.43 12.67 -3.51
C ARG A 73 -11.87 13.04 -3.83
N ASP A 74 -12.29 12.69 -5.04
CA ASP A 74 -13.65 12.91 -5.51
C ASP A 74 -14.20 11.64 -6.20
N PRO A 75 -14.57 10.63 -5.40
CA PRO A 75 -15.02 9.35 -5.94
C PRO A 75 -16.30 9.46 -6.77
N GLN A 76 -17.15 10.46 -6.51
CA GLN A 76 -18.38 10.64 -7.27
C GLN A 76 -18.14 10.96 -8.73
N ARG A 77 -17.13 11.77 -9.01
CA ARG A 77 -16.75 12.15 -10.38
C ARG A 77 -16.46 10.92 -11.25
N PHE A 78 -15.99 9.84 -10.62
CA PHE A 78 -15.67 8.59 -11.29
C PHE A 78 -16.76 7.51 -11.15
N GLY A 79 -17.92 7.86 -10.60
CA GLY A 79 -19.04 6.94 -10.44
C GLY A 79 -18.79 5.83 -9.42
N ILE A 80 -17.83 6.00 -8.51
CA ILE A 80 -17.51 5.05 -7.46
C ILE A 80 -18.66 5.01 -6.45
N ARG A 81 -19.03 3.79 -6.03
CA ARG A 81 -20.10 3.57 -5.08
C ARG A 81 -19.71 2.49 -4.09
N VAL A 82 -20.08 2.68 -2.84
CA VAL A 82 -19.96 1.68 -1.78
C VAL A 82 -21.34 1.55 -1.12
N ASP A 83 -21.82 0.34 -0.95
CA ASP A 83 -23.15 0.09 -0.42
C ASP A 83 -23.31 0.68 0.99
N GLY A 84 -24.42 1.36 1.21
CA GLY A 84 -24.74 2.01 2.48
C GLY A 84 -23.85 3.21 2.83
N VAL A 85 -23.14 3.80 1.83
CA VAL A 85 -22.26 4.96 2.01
C VAL A 85 -22.69 6.11 1.10
N ASP A 86 -22.91 7.28 1.70
CA ASP A 86 -23.07 8.52 0.93
C ASP A 86 -21.69 9.04 0.49
N MET A 87 -21.35 8.79 -0.76
CA MET A 87 -20.04 9.14 -1.32
C MET A 87 -19.75 10.66 -1.27
N LYS A 88 -20.80 11.50 -1.18
CA LYS A 88 -20.64 12.97 -1.03
C LYS A 88 -20.06 13.34 0.31
N ARG A 89 -20.30 12.51 1.30
CA ARG A 89 -19.93 12.76 2.68
C ARG A 89 -18.82 11.84 3.18
N LEU A 90 -18.33 10.94 2.33
CA LEU A 90 -17.35 9.93 2.73
C LEU A 90 -15.99 10.55 3.00
N ILE A 91 -15.44 11.26 2.01
CA ILE A 91 -14.05 11.68 2.02
C ILE A 91 -13.88 12.98 2.80
N LEU A 92 -13.10 12.93 3.86
CA LEU A 92 -12.60 14.11 4.57
C LEU A 92 -11.31 14.62 3.88
N ALA A 93 -10.39 13.71 3.59
CA ALA A 93 -9.18 14.00 2.83
C ALA A 93 -8.76 12.76 2.02
N GLY A 94 -8.61 12.93 0.71
CA GLY A 94 -8.08 11.89 -0.17
C GLY A 94 -6.54 11.78 -0.08
N ALA A 95 -5.99 10.86 -0.82
CA ALA A 95 -4.54 10.65 -0.85
C ALA A 95 -3.78 11.93 -1.21
N SER A 96 -2.69 12.20 -0.52
CA SER A 96 -1.83 13.36 -0.78
C SER A 96 -0.90 13.10 -1.99
N PRO A 97 -0.29 14.13 -2.62
CA PRO A 97 0.73 13.95 -3.64
C PRO A 97 1.90 13.06 -3.17
N ARG A 98 2.25 13.16 -1.89
CA ARG A 98 3.28 12.31 -1.28
C ARG A 98 2.85 10.84 -1.22
N ALA A 99 1.57 10.56 -0.97
CA ALA A 99 1.03 9.20 -1.01
C ALA A 99 1.19 8.59 -2.41
N MET A 100 0.89 9.36 -3.46
CA MET A 100 1.05 8.91 -4.85
C MET A 100 2.52 8.70 -5.22
N SER A 101 3.41 9.57 -4.75
CA SER A 101 4.85 9.36 -4.92
C SER A 101 5.31 8.04 -4.28
N MET A 102 4.79 7.70 -3.09
CA MET A 102 5.11 6.42 -2.43
C MET A 102 4.52 5.22 -3.17
N LEU A 103 3.30 5.33 -3.69
CA LEU A 103 2.69 4.31 -4.55
C LEU A 103 3.57 4.02 -5.78
N LEU A 104 3.97 5.07 -6.52
CA LEU A 104 4.82 4.91 -7.70
C LEU A 104 6.19 4.32 -7.36
N ARG A 105 6.76 4.69 -6.21
CA ARG A 105 8.02 4.10 -5.74
C ARG A 105 7.88 2.62 -5.43
N ALA A 106 6.80 2.20 -4.79
CA ALA A 106 6.51 0.79 -4.53
C ALA A 106 6.28 0.01 -5.83
N ALA A 107 5.45 0.56 -6.74
CA ALA A 107 5.18 -0.05 -8.04
C ALA A 107 6.48 -0.27 -8.87
N ARG A 108 7.43 0.68 -8.82
CA ARG A 108 8.73 0.49 -9.49
C ARG A 108 9.53 -0.67 -8.90
N VAL A 109 9.47 -0.86 -7.60
CA VAL A 109 10.10 -2.02 -6.96
C VAL A 109 9.43 -3.31 -7.44
N THR A 110 8.10 -3.32 -7.53
CA THR A 110 7.35 -4.48 -8.07
C THR A 110 7.79 -4.82 -9.50
N ALA A 111 7.88 -3.82 -10.39
CA ALA A 111 8.34 -4.02 -11.75
C ALA A 111 9.77 -4.58 -11.80
N TRP A 112 10.66 -4.03 -10.97
CA TRP A 112 12.05 -4.48 -10.88
C TRP A 112 12.15 -5.94 -10.39
N LEU A 113 11.36 -6.33 -9.41
CA LEU A 113 11.30 -7.71 -8.92
C LEU A 113 10.77 -8.70 -9.97
N GLN A 114 10.13 -8.18 -11.02
CA GLN A 114 9.65 -8.94 -12.18
C GLN A 114 10.57 -8.77 -13.41
N ASP A 115 11.81 -8.34 -13.20
CA ASP A 115 12.83 -8.11 -14.25
C ASP A 115 12.36 -7.16 -15.38
N ARG A 116 11.52 -6.15 -15.04
CA ARG A 116 11.03 -5.16 -16.01
C ARG A 116 11.63 -3.78 -15.77
N GLU A 117 11.87 -3.03 -16.83
CA GLU A 117 12.38 -1.66 -16.82
C GLU A 117 11.28 -0.61 -17.06
N TYR A 118 10.03 -1.03 -17.10
CA TYR A 118 8.86 -0.18 -17.28
C TYR A 118 7.72 -0.64 -16.39
N LEU A 119 6.89 0.32 -15.98
CA LEU A 119 5.69 0.08 -15.21
C LEU A 119 4.54 -0.37 -16.09
N ILE A 120 3.73 -1.28 -15.56
CA ILE A 120 2.42 -1.66 -16.10
C ILE A 120 1.34 -1.34 -15.04
N PRO A 121 0.05 -1.28 -15.43
CA PRO A 121 -1.04 -0.98 -14.49
C PRO A 121 -1.07 -1.92 -13.28
N GLU A 122 -0.79 -3.20 -13.48
CA GLU A 122 -0.79 -4.24 -12.45
C GLU A 122 0.22 -3.96 -11.33
N ASP A 123 1.33 -3.30 -11.64
CA ASP A 123 2.32 -2.91 -10.62
C ASP A 123 1.74 -1.89 -9.63
N LEU A 124 0.94 -0.93 -10.14
CA LEU A 124 0.27 0.04 -9.29
C LEU A 124 -0.86 -0.63 -8.50
N GLN A 125 -1.65 -1.47 -9.17
CA GLN A 125 -2.79 -2.16 -8.57
C GLN A 125 -2.36 -3.08 -7.42
N SER A 126 -1.25 -3.82 -7.60
CA SER A 126 -0.74 -4.78 -6.62
C SER A 126 -0.30 -4.16 -5.29
N VAL A 127 0.06 -2.88 -5.28
CA VAL A 127 0.51 -2.15 -4.08
C VAL A 127 -0.42 -0.99 -3.70
N PHE A 128 -1.57 -0.86 -4.38
CA PHE A 128 -2.47 0.29 -4.21
C PHE A 128 -3.06 0.33 -2.81
N GLN A 129 -3.58 -0.79 -2.34
CA GLN A 129 -4.25 -0.87 -1.05
C GLN A 129 -3.27 -0.55 0.10
N GLU A 130 -2.11 -1.16 0.11
CA GLU A 130 -1.08 -1.01 1.14
C GLU A 130 -0.45 0.39 1.13
N SER A 131 -0.42 1.02 -0.06
CA SER A 131 0.15 2.37 -0.21
C SER A 131 -0.85 3.47 0.12
N ILE A 132 -2.14 3.27 -0.17
CA ILE A 132 -3.16 4.31 -0.17
C ILE A 132 -4.14 4.16 0.99
N GLY A 133 -4.46 2.93 1.42
CA GLY A 133 -5.53 2.67 2.39
C GLY A 133 -5.42 3.48 3.69
N HIS A 134 -4.21 3.58 4.24
CA HIS A 134 -3.95 4.35 5.46
C HIS A 134 -3.78 5.88 5.23
N ARG A 135 -3.95 6.36 4.00
CA ARG A 135 -3.75 7.77 3.60
C ARG A 135 -4.98 8.44 3.04
N VAL A 136 -6.10 7.75 3.03
CA VAL A 136 -7.43 8.31 2.77
C VAL A 136 -8.13 8.46 4.10
N PHE A 137 -8.66 9.63 4.40
CA PHE A 137 -9.35 9.91 5.65
C PHE A 137 -10.84 10.08 5.39
N PHE A 138 -11.65 9.38 6.15
CA PHE A 138 -13.09 9.49 6.08
C PHE A 138 -13.62 10.56 7.06
N THR A 139 -14.82 11.03 6.80
CA THR A 139 -15.51 11.89 7.77
C THR A 139 -15.84 11.10 9.04
N PRO A 140 -16.01 11.77 10.20
CA PRO A 140 -16.25 11.10 11.47
C PRO A 140 -17.44 10.12 11.47
N VAL A 141 -18.44 10.37 10.64
CA VAL A 141 -19.62 9.50 10.49
C VAL A 141 -19.23 8.10 9.97
N TYR A 142 -18.18 8.01 9.14
CA TYR A 142 -17.76 6.76 8.51
C TYR A 142 -16.49 6.19 9.13
N GLU A 143 -15.79 6.94 9.98
CA GLU A 143 -14.51 6.51 10.54
C GLU A 143 -14.66 5.26 11.42
N MET A 144 -15.78 5.09 12.11
CA MET A 144 -16.07 3.87 12.89
C MET A 144 -16.18 2.59 12.03
N ARG A 145 -16.55 2.73 10.76
CA ARG A 145 -16.63 1.64 9.79
C ARG A 145 -15.46 1.64 8.80
N ARG A 146 -14.38 2.34 9.14
CA ARG A 146 -13.24 2.53 8.24
C ARG A 146 -12.75 1.23 7.60
N SER A 147 -12.48 0.21 8.41
CA SER A 147 -11.91 -1.05 7.92
C SER A 147 -12.82 -1.78 6.92
N GLU A 148 -14.13 -1.68 7.09
CA GLU A 148 -15.12 -2.23 6.17
C GLU A 148 -15.15 -1.41 4.87
N ILE A 149 -15.30 -0.09 5.01
CA ILE A 149 -15.45 0.82 3.87
C ILE A 149 -14.21 0.84 3.00
N ILE A 150 -13.00 0.89 3.58
CA ILE A 150 -11.77 0.96 2.80
C ILE A 150 -11.54 -0.31 1.96
N ARG A 151 -11.92 -1.48 2.50
CA ARG A 151 -11.87 -2.76 1.77
C ARG A 151 -12.81 -2.85 0.58
N ALA A 152 -13.91 -2.11 0.61
CA ALA A 152 -14.84 -2.02 -0.52
C ALA A 152 -14.45 -0.87 -1.46
N PHE A 153 -14.02 0.25 -0.92
CA PHE A 153 -13.74 1.48 -1.65
C PHE A 153 -12.54 1.36 -2.59
N LEU A 154 -11.40 0.87 -2.12
CA LEU A 154 -10.19 0.83 -2.94
C LEU A 154 -10.27 -0.14 -4.12
N PRO A 155 -10.82 -1.36 -4.00
CA PRO A 155 -11.09 -2.21 -5.15
C PRO A 155 -12.07 -1.59 -6.14
N GLU A 156 -13.10 -0.89 -5.67
CA GLU A 156 -14.04 -0.18 -6.55
C GLU A 156 -13.35 0.96 -7.32
N VAL A 157 -12.41 1.69 -6.69
CA VAL A 157 -11.55 2.66 -7.39
C VAL A 157 -10.81 2.00 -8.53
N LEU A 158 -10.13 0.87 -8.28
CA LEU A 158 -9.38 0.14 -9.31
C LEU A 158 -10.29 -0.40 -10.43
N THR A 159 -11.51 -0.79 -10.10
CA THR A 159 -12.48 -1.30 -11.08
C THR A 159 -13.03 -0.20 -11.98
N ARG A 160 -13.25 1.00 -11.43
CA ARG A 160 -13.86 2.14 -12.17
C ARG A 160 -12.89 2.90 -13.04
N ILE A 161 -11.63 2.93 -12.65
CA ILE A 161 -10.60 3.61 -13.42
C ILE A 161 -10.02 2.63 -14.43
N ALA A 162 -10.32 2.86 -15.71
CA ALA A 162 -9.83 2.00 -16.78
C ALA A 162 -8.29 2.04 -16.86
N ALA A 163 -7.68 0.87 -16.80
CA ALA A 163 -6.25 0.71 -17.08
C ALA A 163 -5.96 0.96 -18.58
N PRO A 164 -4.82 1.58 -18.94
CA PRO A 164 -4.45 1.83 -20.32
C PRO A 164 -4.03 0.57 -21.08
#